data_55d6e4f5e0e6659042900d7fa12673df
#
_entry.id   55d6e4f5e0e6659042900d7fa12673df
#
_cell.length_a   1.000
_cell.length_b   1.000
_cell.length_c   1.000
_cell.angle_alpha   90.00
_cell.angle_beta   90.00
_cell.angle_gamma   90.00
#
_symmetry.space_group_name_H-M   'P 1'
#
loop_
_entity.id
_entity.type
_entity.pdbx_description
1 polymer ?
#
loop_
_entity_poly.entity_id
_entity_poly.type
_entity_poly.pdbx_seq_one_letter_code
_entity_poly.pdbx_strand_id
1 'polypeptide(L)'
;VTCPTKADRKRLQKTVFAHFRQWNAVELKGFHDPLTLDNFNRIMMRAWGLGVKKSLPKSEVASDSSVHEESEESTIPQLPTEMSVTIICVTRPDKILDQLKQEYRFVAQEKGIYLSDDILSRWLIHPSELELVPKNYPLLPLARGKKLEAFIALCLREGLNEYLQLIIDIGLATDPELIWRKILEVKPMKHMIHEETWPIIDQFFQEMPEAIGKLPTFQEALSDSMRQGIKQGEQRGEQRGEQRALIRQLHHKFNSVPTGIVQHIEATTDLGQLDNWLDQILSAQKLADIDFHLPKK
;
A
#
# COMPACT_ATOMS: atom_id res chain seq x y z
N VAL A 1 -17.78 14.98 -13.86
CA VAL A 1 -17.09 15.90 -12.90
C VAL A 1 -17.26 17.33 -13.40
N THR A 2 -17.61 18.24 -12.50
CA THR A 2 -17.79 19.66 -12.82
C THR A 2 -16.78 20.50 -12.03
N CYS A 3 -16.13 21.45 -12.70
CA CYS A 3 -15.22 22.40 -12.09
C CYS A 3 -15.68 23.83 -12.44
N PRO A 4 -16.79 24.30 -11.81
CA PRO A 4 -17.49 25.50 -12.21
C PRO A 4 -16.67 26.78 -12.02
N THR A 5 -15.82 26.83 -11.01
CA THR A 5 -15.07 28.03 -10.68
C THR A 5 -13.61 27.99 -11.19
N LYS A 6 -13.02 29.16 -11.37
CA LYS A 6 -11.57 29.27 -11.63
C LYS A 6 -10.73 28.72 -10.47
N ALA A 7 -11.23 28.82 -9.23
CA ALA A 7 -10.56 28.30 -8.05
C ALA A 7 -10.46 26.76 -8.07
N ASP A 8 -11.55 26.07 -8.46
CA ASP A 8 -11.56 24.61 -8.58
C ASP A 8 -10.53 24.15 -9.61
N ARG A 9 -10.52 24.77 -10.78
CA ARG A 9 -9.54 24.46 -11.85
C ARG A 9 -8.10 24.74 -11.40
N LYS A 10 -7.86 25.82 -10.65
CA LYS A 10 -6.53 26.16 -10.12
C LYS A 10 -6.01 25.09 -9.15
N ARG A 11 -6.87 24.48 -8.35
CA ARG A 11 -6.47 23.37 -7.46
C ARG A 11 -5.99 22.15 -8.25
N LEU A 12 -6.60 21.88 -9.40
CA LEU A 12 -6.23 20.75 -10.25
C LEU A 12 -4.97 20.97 -11.09
N GLN A 13 -4.51 22.21 -11.27
CA GLN A 13 -3.35 22.53 -12.11
C GLN A 13 -2.05 21.82 -11.68
N LYS A 14 -1.92 21.47 -10.40
CA LYS A 14 -0.76 20.75 -9.86
C LYS A 14 -0.96 19.23 -9.85
N THR A 15 -2.02 18.73 -10.46
CA THR A 15 -2.35 17.31 -10.52
C THR A 15 -2.37 16.81 -11.96
N VAL A 16 -2.45 15.49 -12.13
CA VAL A 16 -2.63 14.82 -13.43
C VAL A 16 -3.90 15.28 -14.14
N PHE A 17 -4.82 15.94 -13.45
CA PHE A 17 -6.08 16.50 -13.98
C PHE A 17 -5.97 17.99 -14.33
N ALA A 18 -4.79 18.52 -14.53
CA ALA A 18 -4.57 19.93 -14.91
C ALA A 18 -5.31 20.36 -16.18
N HIS A 19 -5.64 19.40 -17.04
CA HIS A 19 -6.39 19.59 -18.29
C HIS A 19 -7.89 19.71 -18.11
N PHE A 20 -8.43 19.53 -16.90
CA PHE A 20 -9.87 19.59 -16.65
C PHE A 20 -10.44 20.97 -16.99
N ARG A 21 -11.57 20.96 -17.66
CA ARG A 21 -12.36 22.13 -18.04
C ARG A 21 -13.59 22.27 -17.11
N GLN A 22 -14.54 23.11 -17.46
CA GLN A 22 -15.74 23.28 -16.65
C GLN A 22 -16.54 21.97 -16.53
N TRP A 23 -16.61 21.20 -17.61
CA TRP A 23 -17.29 19.90 -17.69
C TRP A 23 -16.30 18.83 -18.09
N ASN A 24 -16.28 17.73 -17.33
CA ASN A 24 -15.33 16.66 -17.59
C ASN A 24 -16.05 15.32 -17.53
N ALA A 25 -16.12 14.61 -18.65
CA ALA A 25 -16.50 13.22 -18.68
C ALA A 25 -15.27 12.38 -18.30
N VAL A 26 -15.37 11.61 -17.23
CA VAL A 26 -14.27 10.73 -16.78
C VAL A 26 -14.76 9.30 -16.80
N GLU A 27 -14.02 8.44 -17.46
CA GLU A 27 -14.27 7.01 -17.54
C GLU A 27 -13.05 6.24 -17.06
N LEU A 28 -13.26 5.24 -16.22
CA LEU A 28 -12.22 4.31 -15.78
C LEU A 28 -12.42 2.96 -16.47
N LYS A 29 -11.38 2.47 -17.14
CA LYS A 29 -11.30 1.15 -17.75
C LYS A 29 -10.36 0.27 -16.95
N GLY A 30 -10.97 -0.71 -16.27
CA GLY A 30 -10.27 -1.66 -15.42
C GLY A 30 -9.54 -2.76 -16.22
N PHE A 31 -8.91 -3.65 -15.51
CA PHE A 31 -8.21 -4.78 -16.12
C PHE A 31 -9.14 -5.76 -16.83
N HIS A 32 -10.30 -6.05 -16.25
CA HIS A 32 -11.29 -6.97 -16.80
C HIS A 32 -12.26 -6.29 -17.78
N ASP A 33 -12.20 -4.96 -17.88
CA ASP A 33 -12.97 -4.15 -18.84
C ASP A 33 -12.02 -3.20 -19.58
N PRO A 34 -11.13 -3.73 -20.47
CA PRO A 34 -10.17 -2.90 -21.20
C PRO A 34 -10.89 -2.00 -22.22
N LEU A 35 -10.23 -0.89 -22.57
CA LEU A 35 -10.75 0.03 -23.57
C LEU A 35 -10.71 -0.63 -24.97
N THR A 36 -11.90 -0.91 -25.50
CA THR A 36 -12.12 -1.36 -26.87
C THR A 36 -12.59 -0.22 -27.75
N LEU A 37 -12.59 -0.39 -29.09
CA LEU A 37 -13.12 0.60 -30.03
C LEU A 37 -14.61 0.85 -29.79
N ASP A 38 -15.39 -0.20 -29.54
CA ASP A 38 -16.80 -0.09 -29.23
C ASP A 38 -17.03 0.71 -27.96
N ASN A 39 -16.26 0.41 -26.91
CA ASN A 39 -16.37 1.14 -25.64
C ASN A 39 -15.94 2.60 -25.83
N PHE A 40 -14.88 2.86 -26.59
CA PHE A 40 -14.47 4.21 -26.91
C PHE A 40 -15.59 5.00 -27.59
N ASN A 41 -16.18 4.46 -28.64
CA ASN A 41 -17.28 5.11 -29.37
C ASN A 41 -18.49 5.36 -28.45
N ARG A 42 -18.85 4.39 -27.59
CA ARG A 42 -19.96 4.58 -26.62
C ARG A 42 -19.64 5.69 -25.59
N ILE A 43 -18.39 5.78 -25.13
CA ILE A 43 -17.95 6.86 -24.22
C ILE A 43 -18.12 8.20 -24.93
N MET A 44 -17.70 8.30 -26.19
CA MET A 44 -17.81 9.52 -26.98
C MET A 44 -19.28 9.91 -27.20
N MET A 45 -20.15 8.96 -27.55
CA MET A 45 -21.60 9.21 -27.70
C MET A 45 -22.21 9.74 -26.39
N ARG A 46 -21.87 9.15 -25.24
CA ARG A 46 -22.34 9.61 -23.93
C ARG A 46 -21.83 11.02 -23.60
N ALA A 47 -20.57 11.30 -23.89
CA ALA A 47 -19.98 12.61 -23.67
C ALA A 47 -20.68 13.69 -24.51
N TRP A 48 -20.92 13.44 -25.80
CA TRP A 48 -21.73 14.32 -26.66
C TRP A 48 -23.12 14.54 -26.13
N GLY A 49 -23.83 13.46 -25.69
CA GLY A 49 -25.15 13.53 -25.11
C GLY A 49 -25.24 14.38 -23.84
N LEU A 50 -24.20 14.45 -23.04
CA LEU A 50 -24.12 15.33 -21.87
C LEU A 50 -24.09 16.82 -22.29
N GLY A 51 -23.39 17.13 -23.38
CA GLY A 51 -23.38 18.49 -23.94
C GLY A 51 -24.75 18.94 -24.45
N VAL A 52 -25.49 18.04 -25.14
CA VAL A 52 -26.81 18.34 -25.70
C VAL A 52 -27.89 18.52 -24.63
N LYS A 53 -27.90 17.69 -23.59
CA LYS A 53 -28.89 17.78 -22.50
C LYS A 53 -28.86 19.11 -21.72
N LYS A 54 -27.82 19.88 -21.81
CA LYS A 54 -27.69 21.17 -21.12
C LYS A 54 -28.14 22.35 -21.94
N SER A 55 -28.24 22.17 -23.23
CA SER A 55 -28.76 23.19 -24.14
C SER A 55 -30.30 23.16 -24.29
N LEU A 56 -30.95 22.11 -23.74
CA LEU A 56 -32.44 22.08 -23.71
C LEU A 56 -32.93 22.92 -22.53
N PRO A 57 -33.74 23.96 -22.77
CA PRO A 57 -34.39 24.68 -21.68
C PRO A 57 -35.22 23.71 -20.83
N LYS A 58 -35.20 23.88 -19.52
CA LYS A 58 -36.15 23.20 -18.64
C LYS A 58 -37.54 23.56 -19.12
N SER A 59 -38.32 22.60 -19.62
CA SER A 59 -39.74 22.80 -19.86
C SER A 59 -40.38 23.12 -18.52
N GLU A 60 -40.60 24.37 -18.24
CA GLU A 60 -41.53 24.81 -17.20
C GLU A 60 -42.91 24.36 -17.62
N VAL A 61 -43.50 23.51 -16.81
CA VAL A 61 -44.91 23.13 -16.89
C VAL A 61 -45.70 24.42 -16.78
N ALA A 62 -46.50 24.66 -17.81
CA ALA A 62 -47.30 25.83 -18.02
C ALA A 62 -48.17 26.21 -16.82
N SER A 63 -48.10 27.46 -16.40
CA SER A 63 -49.25 28.19 -15.89
C SER A 63 -49.21 29.63 -16.42
N ASP A 64 -50.06 29.81 -17.37
CA ASP A 64 -50.90 30.97 -17.74
C ASP A 64 -50.29 32.38 -17.83
N SER A 65 -50.47 32.91 -19.07
CA SER A 65 -50.66 34.32 -19.46
C SER A 65 -49.66 35.39 -19.05
N SER A 66 -48.79 35.78 -20.00
CA SER A 66 -48.74 37.15 -20.56
C SER A 66 -47.74 37.24 -21.71
N VAL A 67 -48.18 37.83 -22.78
CA VAL A 67 -47.49 38.10 -24.04
C VAL A 67 -46.34 39.09 -23.79
N HIS A 68 -45.09 38.65 -23.94
CA HIS A 68 -43.96 39.50 -24.31
C HIS A 68 -43.18 38.74 -25.40
N GLU A 69 -43.21 39.32 -26.60
CA GLU A 69 -42.29 38.96 -27.68
C GLU A 69 -40.84 39.22 -27.24
N GLU A 70 -40.21 38.17 -26.66
CA GLU A 70 -38.77 38.13 -26.55
C GLU A 70 -38.25 37.33 -27.75
N SER A 71 -37.42 37.99 -28.52
CA SER A 71 -36.64 37.45 -29.63
C SER A 71 -36.06 36.08 -29.27
N GLU A 72 -36.51 35.01 -29.94
CA GLU A 72 -35.90 33.71 -29.96
C GLU A 72 -34.44 33.86 -30.49
N GLU A 73 -33.51 34.20 -29.61
CA GLU A 73 -32.12 33.90 -29.86
C GLU A 73 -32.06 32.37 -29.91
N SER A 74 -32.01 31.84 -31.13
CA SER A 74 -31.72 30.45 -31.40
C SER A 74 -30.33 30.15 -30.81
N THR A 75 -30.31 29.67 -29.58
CA THR A 75 -29.07 29.21 -28.93
C THR A 75 -28.65 27.95 -29.69
N ILE A 76 -27.85 28.15 -30.75
CA ILE A 76 -27.10 27.07 -31.39
C ILE A 76 -26.32 26.40 -30.24
N PRO A 77 -26.45 25.07 -30.03
CA PRO A 77 -25.70 24.37 -29.01
C PRO A 77 -24.24 24.71 -29.22
N GLN A 78 -23.69 25.55 -28.36
CA GLN A 78 -22.24 25.82 -28.42
C GLN A 78 -21.57 24.51 -28.19
N LEU A 79 -20.84 24.02 -29.17
CA LEU A 79 -19.92 22.89 -29.06
C LEU A 79 -19.09 23.09 -27.80
N PRO A 80 -18.92 22.08 -26.95
CA PRO A 80 -18.47 22.27 -25.59
C PRO A 80 -16.95 22.57 -25.57
N THR A 81 -16.58 23.79 -25.94
CA THR A 81 -15.21 24.28 -25.74
C THR A 81 -14.77 24.19 -24.27
N GLU A 82 -15.74 24.12 -23.36
CA GLU A 82 -15.54 23.97 -21.92
C GLU A 82 -15.68 22.54 -21.43
N MET A 83 -15.70 21.54 -22.31
CA MET A 83 -15.78 20.14 -21.98
C MET A 83 -14.49 19.39 -22.33
N SER A 84 -14.11 18.43 -21.51
CA SER A 84 -13.09 17.43 -21.83
C SER A 84 -13.58 16.00 -21.55
N VAL A 85 -12.98 15.04 -22.24
CA VAL A 85 -13.16 13.61 -21.96
C VAL A 85 -11.85 13.05 -21.51
N THR A 86 -11.84 12.37 -20.37
CA THR A 86 -10.66 11.70 -19.83
C THR A 86 -10.96 10.22 -19.62
N ILE A 87 -10.19 9.35 -20.28
CA ILE A 87 -10.31 7.91 -20.14
C ILE A 87 -9.06 7.40 -19.45
N ILE A 88 -9.22 6.84 -18.26
CA ILE A 88 -8.13 6.24 -17.49
C ILE A 88 -8.13 4.74 -17.79
N CYS A 89 -7.03 4.21 -18.33
CA CYS A 89 -6.91 2.84 -18.77
C CYS A 89 -5.88 2.09 -17.93
N VAL A 90 -6.32 1.14 -17.12
CA VAL A 90 -5.41 0.25 -16.34
C VAL A 90 -4.60 -0.66 -17.28
N THR A 91 -5.21 -1.10 -18.38
CA THR A 91 -4.52 -1.81 -19.47
C THR A 91 -4.26 -0.83 -20.62
N ARG A 92 -3.04 -0.83 -21.18
CA ARG A 92 -2.67 0.05 -22.27
C ARG A 92 -3.54 -0.25 -23.51
N PRO A 93 -4.20 0.73 -24.09
CA PRO A 93 -5.07 0.52 -25.24
C PRO A 93 -4.30 0.63 -26.56
N ASP A 94 -3.46 -0.38 -26.86
CA ASP A 94 -2.53 -0.40 -27.99
C ASP A 94 -3.23 -0.21 -29.36
N LYS A 95 -4.44 -0.75 -29.52
CA LYS A 95 -5.20 -0.56 -30.76
C LYS A 95 -5.47 0.91 -31.06
N ILE A 96 -5.83 1.69 -30.05
CA ILE A 96 -6.16 3.12 -30.21
C ILE A 96 -4.88 3.95 -30.35
N LEU A 97 -3.86 3.63 -29.55
CA LEU A 97 -2.64 4.45 -29.51
C LEU A 97 -1.68 4.18 -30.64
N ASP A 98 -1.57 2.90 -31.07
CA ASP A 98 -0.52 2.48 -32.01
C ASP A 98 -1.08 2.10 -33.37
N GLN A 99 -2.15 1.26 -33.43
CA GLN A 99 -2.69 0.72 -34.67
C GLN A 99 -3.60 1.72 -35.39
N LEU A 100 -4.40 2.48 -34.67
CA LEU A 100 -5.36 3.47 -35.21
C LEU A 100 -4.91 4.92 -34.90
N LYS A 101 -3.60 5.12 -34.86
CA LYS A 101 -3.03 6.41 -34.49
C LYS A 101 -3.45 7.54 -35.46
N GLN A 102 -3.62 7.23 -36.74
CA GLN A 102 -4.01 8.24 -37.73
C GLN A 102 -5.48 8.67 -37.57
N GLU A 103 -6.37 7.74 -37.21
CA GLU A 103 -7.80 7.98 -37.03
C GLU A 103 -8.11 8.72 -35.74
N TYR A 104 -7.51 8.30 -34.65
CA TYR A 104 -7.79 8.87 -33.32
C TYR A 104 -6.83 9.99 -32.91
N ARG A 105 -5.71 10.14 -33.56
CA ARG A 105 -4.73 11.23 -33.42
C ARG A 105 -4.26 11.51 -32.01
N PHE A 106 -4.11 10.46 -31.19
CA PHE A 106 -3.56 10.62 -29.85
C PHE A 106 -2.05 10.88 -29.93
N VAL A 107 -1.62 11.98 -29.32
CA VAL A 107 -0.22 12.40 -29.21
C VAL A 107 0.19 12.38 -27.75
N ALA A 108 1.33 11.74 -27.45
CA ALA A 108 1.88 11.74 -26.10
C ALA A 108 2.27 13.17 -25.70
N GLN A 109 1.70 13.65 -24.60
CA GLN A 109 2.07 14.92 -23.95
C GLN A 109 3.16 14.68 -22.91
N GLU A 110 3.01 13.62 -22.17
CA GLU A 110 3.95 13.12 -21.16
C GLU A 110 3.88 11.58 -21.16
N LYS A 111 4.76 10.93 -20.42
CA LYS A 111 4.68 9.46 -20.24
C LYS A 111 3.35 9.06 -19.64
N GLY A 112 2.62 8.22 -20.34
CA GLY A 112 1.32 7.73 -19.91
C GLY A 112 0.16 8.71 -20.05
N ILE A 113 0.37 9.90 -20.63
CA ILE A 113 -0.66 10.92 -20.88
C ILE A 113 -0.70 11.26 -22.36
N TYR A 114 -1.83 10.99 -22.99
CA TYR A 114 -2.04 11.18 -24.41
C TYR A 114 -3.22 12.11 -24.65
N LEU A 115 -3.07 13.04 -25.58
CA LEU A 115 -4.09 14.00 -26.00
C LEU A 115 -4.45 13.79 -27.46
N SER A 116 -5.75 13.77 -27.73
CA SER A 116 -6.30 14.00 -29.05
C SER A 116 -7.18 15.25 -28.98
N ASP A 117 -6.64 16.37 -29.49
CA ASP A 117 -7.29 17.67 -29.46
C ASP A 117 -7.92 17.95 -30.83
N ASP A 118 -9.21 17.67 -30.89
CA ASP A 118 -10.07 17.91 -32.04
C ASP A 118 -11.24 18.81 -31.56
N ILE A 119 -12.43 18.67 -32.11
CA ILE A 119 -13.63 19.38 -31.67
C ILE A 119 -13.87 19.22 -30.16
N LEU A 120 -13.54 18.06 -29.61
CA LEU A 120 -13.63 17.72 -28.19
C LEU A 120 -12.27 17.22 -27.72
N SER A 121 -11.67 17.88 -26.72
CA SER A 121 -10.39 17.44 -26.14
C SER A 121 -10.56 16.09 -25.43
N ARG A 122 -9.84 15.08 -25.92
CA ARG A 122 -9.86 13.71 -25.45
C ARG A 122 -8.52 13.35 -24.85
N TRP A 123 -8.53 13.00 -23.58
CA TRP A 123 -7.35 12.59 -22.83
C TRP A 123 -7.42 11.10 -22.54
N LEU A 124 -6.33 10.43 -22.74
CA LEU A 124 -6.15 9.03 -22.37
C LEU A 124 -4.97 8.93 -21.42
N ILE A 125 -5.18 8.32 -20.27
CA ILE A 125 -4.16 8.20 -19.22
C ILE A 125 -3.95 6.73 -18.91
N HIS A 126 -2.69 6.28 -18.97
CA HIS A 126 -2.29 4.94 -18.61
C HIS A 126 -1.41 4.97 -17.34
N PRO A 127 -1.96 4.64 -16.15
CA PRO A 127 -1.27 4.81 -14.87
C PRO A 127 0.09 4.13 -14.77
N SER A 128 0.27 2.96 -15.39
CA SER A 128 1.53 2.21 -15.32
C SER A 128 2.69 2.86 -16.06
N GLU A 129 2.44 3.81 -16.98
CA GLU A 129 3.47 4.58 -17.68
C GLU A 129 3.79 5.91 -16.97
N LEU A 130 2.92 6.39 -16.07
CA LEU A 130 3.11 7.68 -15.40
C LEU A 130 4.45 7.72 -14.63
N GLU A 131 5.05 8.91 -14.56
CA GLU A 131 6.22 9.13 -13.71
C GLU A 131 5.83 9.18 -12.21
N LEU A 132 6.76 8.76 -11.34
CA LEU A 132 6.59 8.80 -9.87
C LEU A 132 6.85 10.23 -9.36
N VAL A 133 5.94 11.13 -9.67
CA VAL A 133 5.98 12.55 -9.24
C VAL A 133 4.66 12.93 -8.57
N PRO A 134 4.65 13.89 -7.62
CA PRO A 134 3.48 14.21 -6.81
C PRO A 134 2.20 14.49 -7.61
N LYS A 135 2.30 15.13 -8.77
CA LYS A 135 1.13 15.40 -9.61
C LYS A 135 0.39 14.15 -10.07
N ASN A 136 1.09 13.02 -10.18
CA ASN A 136 0.56 11.75 -10.68
C ASN A 136 0.07 10.81 -9.57
N TYR A 137 0.39 11.09 -8.30
CA TYR A 137 0.03 10.23 -7.16
C TYR A 137 -1.46 9.84 -7.11
N PRO A 138 -2.42 10.71 -7.48
CA PRO A 138 -3.82 10.31 -7.47
C PRO A 138 -4.20 9.13 -8.37
N LEU A 139 -3.41 8.85 -9.43
CA LEU A 139 -3.68 7.74 -10.35
C LEU A 139 -2.70 6.56 -10.23
N LEU A 140 -1.58 6.71 -9.51
CA LEU A 140 -0.61 5.63 -9.31
C LEU A 140 -1.14 4.41 -8.55
N PRO A 141 -2.13 4.51 -7.64
CA PRO A 141 -2.80 3.33 -7.08
C PRO A 141 -3.41 2.40 -8.13
N LEU A 142 -3.77 2.93 -9.30
CA LEU A 142 -4.31 2.16 -10.43
C LEU A 142 -3.23 1.57 -11.34
N ALA A 143 -1.95 1.86 -11.09
CA ALA A 143 -0.83 1.31 -11.84
C ALA A 143 -0.67 -0.20 -11.58
N ARG A 144 0.11 -0.88 -12.42
CA ARG A 144 0.39 -2.32 -12.28
C ARG A 144 1.87 -2.65 -12.38
N GLY A 145 2.20 -3.87 -11.95
CA GLY A 145 3.55 -4.41 -12.02
C GLY A 145 4.58 -3.53 -11.31
N LYS A 146 5.76 -3.41 -11.87
CA LYS A 146 6.89 -2.66 -11.29
C LYS A 146 6.57 -1.22 -10.91
N LYS A 147 5.63 -0.56 -11.61
CA LYS A 147 5.23 0.81 -11.30
C LYS A 147 4.47 0.89 -9.98
N LEU A 148 3.48 0.01 -9.78
CA LEU A 148 2.74 -0.08 -8.53
C LEU A 148 3.67 -0.46 -7.37
N GLU A 149 4.56 -1.44 -7.58
CA GLU A 149 5.56 -1.84 -6.59
C GLU A 149 6.44 -0.67 -6.13
N ALA A 150 6.94 0.10 -7.08
CA ALA A 150 7.77 1.27 -6.77
C ALA A 150 6.97 2.36 -6.05
N PHE A 151 5.68 2.51 -6.36
CA PHE A 151 4.82 3.49 -5.69
C PHE A 151 4.48 3.04 -4.26
N ILE A 152 4.21 1.75 -4.02
CA ILE A 152 4.03 1.20 -2.66
C ILE A 152 5.28 1.47 -1.81
N ALA A 153 6.48 1.17 -2.34
CA ALA A 153 7.72 1.45 -1.63
C ALA A 153 7.90 2.93 -1.30
N LEU A 154 7.48 3.82 -2.21
CA LEU A 154 7.48 5.27 -1.98
C LEU A 154 6.49 5.66 -0.87
N CYS A 155 5.27 5.13 -0.89
CA CYS A 155 4.25 5.39 0.13
C CYS A 155 4.74 4.96 1.52
N LEU A 156 5.34 3.79 1.63
CA LEU A 156 5.89 3.27 2.89
C LEU A 156 7.01 4.17 3.44
N ARG A 157 7.88 4.67 2.56
CA ARG A 157 9.02 5.49 2.93
C ARG A 157 8.65 6.93 3.27
N GLU A 158 7.73 7.51 2.53
CA GLU A 158 7.39 8.94 2.65
C GLU A 158 6.10 9.20 3.45
N GLY A 159 5.49 8.15 4.01
CA GLY A 159 4.27 8.28 4.80
C GLY A 159 3.05 8.76 4.00
N LEU A 160 2.95 8.36 2.72
CA LEU A 160 1.82 8.72 1.86
C LEU A 160 0.62 7.83 2.18
N ASN A 161 0.11 7.96 3.39
CA ASN A 161 -0.84 7.05 4.02
C ASN A 161 -2.17 6.94 3.28
N GLU A 162 -2.72 8.04 2.76
CA GLU A 162 -3.98 8.05 2.01
C GLU A 162 -3.88 7.21 0.72
N TYR A 163 -2.73 7.29 0.03
CA TYR A 163 -2.51 6.49 -1.18
C TYR A 163 -2.22 5.04 -0.86
N LEU A 164 -1.51 4.76 0.24
CA LEU A 164 -1.27 3.40 0.69
C LEU A 164 -2.58 2.71 1.05
N GLN A 165 -3.47 3.39 1.79
CA GLN A 165 -4.80 2.88 2.11
C GLN A 165 -5.60 2.58 0.84
N LEU A 166 -5.60 3.51 -0.13
CA LEU A 166 -6.28 3.30 -1.41
C LEU A 166 -5.71 2.10 -2.20
N ILE A 167 -4.40 1.88 -2.17
CA ILE A 167 -3.76 0.71 -2.78
C ILE A 167 -4.22 -0.57 -2.08
N ILE A 168 -4.28 -0.56 -0.76
CA ILE A 168 -4.77 -1.70 0.03
C ILE A 168 -6.20 -2.02 -0.36
N ASP A 169 -7.09 -1.04 -0.38
CA ASP A 169 -8.50 -1.23 -0.71
C ASP A 169 -8.70 -1.80 -2.13
N ILE A 170 -7.96 -1.30 -3.12
CA ILE A 170 -7.97 -1.81 -4.49
C ILE A 170 -7.26 -3.17 -4.58
N GLY A 171 -6.11 -3.30 -3.91
CA GLY A 171 -5.25 -4.47 -3.95
C GLY A 171 -5.84 -5.70 -3.28
N LEU A 172 -6.62 -5.53 -2.22
CA LEU A 172 -7.35 -6.60 -1.54
C LEU A 172 -8.27 -7.38 -2.50
N ALA A 173 -8.82 -6.67 -3.49
CA ALA A 173 -9.65 -7.29 -4.52
C ALA A 173 -8.85 -7.96 -5.64
N THR A 174 -7.55 -7.65 -5.79
CA THR A 174 -6.73 -8.11 -6.93
C THR A 174 -5.51 -8.95 -6.54
N ASP A 175 -4.66 -8.50 -5.62
CA ASP A 175 -3.43 -9.20 -5.23
C ASP A 175 -2.89 -8.73 -3.85
N PRO A 176 -3.39 -9.30 -2.76
CA PRO A 176 -2.91 -8.97 -1.41
C PRO A 176 -1.45 -9.39 -1.17
N GLU A 177 -0.94 -10.38 -1.89
CA GLU A 177 0.44 -10.86 -1.75
C GLU A 177 1.45 -9.78 -2.16
N LEU A 178 1.13 -8.97 -3.18
CA LEU A 178 1.99 -7.89 -3.63
C LEU A 178 2.29 -6.88 -2.50
N ILE A 179 1.25 -6.47 -1.79
CA ILE A 179 1.35 -5.50 -0.69
C ILE A 179 2.19 -6.09 0.44
N TRP A 180 1.90 -7.32 0.84
CA TRP A 180 2.64 -8.03 1.86
C TRP A 180 4.13 -8.15 1.55
N ARG A 181 4.45 -8.59 0.34
CA ARG A 181 5.84 -8.73 -0.11
C ARG A 181 6.59 -7.40 -0.03
N LYS A 182 5.96 -6.29 -0.42
CA LYS A 182 6.59 -4.97 -0.34
C LYS A 182 6.80 -4.50 1.10
N ILE A 183 5.89 -4.80 2.00
CA ILE A 183 6.08 -4.55 3.44
C ILE A 183 7.28 -5.34 3.95
N LEU A 184 7.40 -6.62 3.58
CA LEU A 184 8.54 -7.45 3.97
C LEU A 184 9.86 -6.98 3.37
N GLU A 185 9.89 -6.54 2.11
CA GLU A 185 11.10 -6.00 1.47
C GLU A 185 11.60 -4.73 2.15
N VAL A 186 10.71 -3.87 2.63
CA VAL A 186 11.06 -2.61 3.31
C VAL A 186 11.36 -2.81 4.80
N LYS A 187 10.79 -3.85 5.45
CA LYS A 187 10.96 -4.13 6.89
C LYS A 187 12.42 -4.32 7.36
N PRO A 188 13.35 -4.99 6.61
CA PRO A 188 14.74 -5.12 7.04
C PRO A 188 15.50 -3.79 7.12
N MET A 189 15.01 -2.78 6.44
CA MET A 189 15.56 -1.43 6.47
C MET A 189 14.87 -0.63 7.59
N LYS A 190 15.17 -0.93 8.85
CA LYS A 190 14.53 -0.43 10.09
C LYS A 190 14.19 1.07 10.14
N HIS A 191 14.73 1.89 9.24
CA HIS A 191 14.53 3.34 9.18
C HIS A 191 13.79 3.81 7.92
N MET A 192 13.19 2.91 7.11
CA MET A 192 12.58 3.27 5.83
C MET A 192 11.05 3.22 5.81
N ILE A 193 10.40 2.75 6.86
CA ILE A 193 8.94 2.87 6.99
C ILE A 193 8.66 4.08 7.87
N HIS A 194 7.88 5.02 7.34
CA HIS A 194 7.46 6.19 8.09
C HIS A 194 6.62 5.78 9.31
N GLU A 195 6.86 6.39 10.48
CA GLU A 195 6.21 5.99 11.73
C GLU A 195 4.68 6.03 11.65
N GLU A 196 4.12 7.02 11.00
CA GLU A 196 2.67 7.17 10.83
C GLU A 196 2.03 6.11 9.90
N THR A 197 2.84 5.29 9.22
CA THR A 197 2.35 4.23 8.31
C THR A 197 2.05 2.93 9.06
N TRP A 198 2.64 2.71 10.24
CA TRP A 198 2.46 1.48 10.99
C TRP A 198 1.00 1.16 11.37
N PRO A 199 0.16 2.13 11.78
CA PRO A 199 -1.25 1.85 12.05
C PRO A 199 -2.01 1.30 10.84
N ILE A 200 -1.70 1.77 9.63
CA ILE A 200 -2.34 1.29 8.39
C ILE A 200 -1.91 -0.14 8.08
N ILE A 201 -0.62 -0.45 8.28
CA ILE A 201 -0.09 -1.81 8.11
C ILE A 201 -0.76 -2.75 9.12
N ASP A 202 -0.90 -2.33 10.38
CA ASP A 202 -1.52 -3.12 11.44
C ASP A 202 -3.00 -3.37 11.13
N GLN A 203 -3.74 -2.35 10.72
CA GLN A 203 -5.13 -2.48 10.29
C GLN A 203 -5.27 -3.45 9.10
N PHE A 204 -4.39 -3.36 8.09
CA PHE A 204 -4.37 -4.28 6.97
C PHE A 204 -4.25 -5.74 7.42
N PHE A 205 -3.38 -6.02 8.40
CA PHE A 205 -3.24 -7.37 8.96
C PHE A 205 -4.46 -7.83 9.76
N GLN A 206 -5.10 -6.92 10.48
CA GLN A 206 -6.31 -7.23 11.26
C GLN A 206 -7.51 -7.55 10.36
N GLU A 207 -7.64 -6.86 9.23
CA GLU A 207 -8.76 -7.05 8.29
C GLU A 207 -8.63 -8.33 7.44
N MET A 208 -7.43 -8.90 7.31
CA MET A 208 -7.17 -10.06 6.45
C MET A 208 -6.40 -11.22 7.09
N PRO A 209 -6.74 -11.68 8.28
CA PRO A 209 -5.97 -12.71 8.98
C PRO A 209 -5.91 -14.05 8.21
N GLU A 210 -7.01 -14.44 7.56
CA GLU A 210 -7.06 -15.70 6.82
C GLU A 210 -6.30 -15.67 5.49
N ALA A 211 -6.35 -14.55 4.78
CA ALA A 211 -5.64 -14.39 3.51
C ALA A 211 -4.13 -14.31 3.74
N ILE A 212 -3.70 -13.55 4.75
CA ILE A 212 -2.29 -13.41 5.14
C ILE A 212 -1.73 -14.76 5.59
N GLY A 213 -2.51 -15.52 6.39
CA GLY A 213 -2.10 -16.86 6.84
C GLY A 213 -1.90 -17.88 5.72
N LYS A 214 -2.45 -17.64 4.53
CA LYS A 214 -2.28 -18.51 3.35
C LYS A 214 -1.12 -18.09 2.43
N LEU A 215 -0.54 -16.92 2.62
CA LEU A 215 0.56 -16.44 1.79
C LEU A 215 1.84 -17.23 2.09
N PRO A 216 2.52 -17.80 1.08
CA PRO A 216 3.75 -18.58 1.27
C PRO A 216 4.83 -17.83 2.05
N THR A 217 5.04 -16.56 1.74
CA THR A 217 6.02 -15.70 2.41
C THR A 217 5.69 -15.46 3.88
N PHE A 218 4.40 -15.39 4.25
CA PHE A 218 3.98 -15.29 5.65
C PHE A 218 4.19 -16.61 6.40
N GLN A 219 3.88 -17.75 5.77
CA GLN A 219 4.12 -19.07 6.34
C GLN A 219 5.59 -19.34 6.59
N GLU A 220 6.49 -18.92 5.66
CA GLU A 220 7.94 -18.97 5.87
C GLU A 220 8.36 -18.12 7.07
N ALA A 221 7.95 -16.84 7.11
CA ALA A 221 8.29 -15.94 8.19
C ALA A 221 7.76 -16.43 9.55
N LEU A 222 6.56 -17.01 9.58
CA LEU A 222 5.96 -17.63 10.78
C LEU A 222 6.76 -18.85 11.21
N SER A 223 7.10 -19.73 10.26
CA SER A 223 7.91 -20.93 10.48
C SER A 223 9.28 -20.59 11.06
N ASP A 224 9.96 -19.59 10.50
CA ASP A 224 11.26 -19.13 10.99
C ASP A 224 11.16 -18.50 12.38
N SER A 225 10.11 -17.73 12.64
CA SER A 225 9.84 -17.16 13.96
C SER A 225 9.57 -18.26 15.00
N MET A 226 8.79 -19.29 14.65
CA MET A 226 8.55 -20.45 15.49
C MET A 226 9.84 -21.22 15.78
N ARG A 227 10.68 -21.48 14.75
CA ARG A 227 11.96 -22.16 14.94
C ARG A 227 12.88 -21.39 15.89
N GLN A 228 12.94 -20.07 15.73
CA GLN A 228 13.72 -19.21 16.62
C GLN A 228 13.19 -19.23 18.05
N GLY A 229 11.86 -19.18 18.21
CA GLY A 229 11.21 -19.27 19.51
C GLY A 229 11.47 -20.61 20.21
N ILE A 230 11.38 -21.72 19.48
CA ILE A 230 11.68 -23.08 20.00
C ILE A 230 13.15 -23.14 20.44
N LYS A 231 14.08 -22.72 19.57
CA LYS A 231 15.52 -22.73 19.90
C LYS A 231 15.85 -21.90 21.13
N GLN A 232 15.25 -20.71 21.27
CA GLN A 232 15.43 -19.87 22.46
C GLN A 232 14.79 -20.51 23.70
N GLY A 233 13.64 -21.17 23.52
CA GLY A 233 12.96 -21.90 24.60
C GLY A 233 13.79 -23.08 25.10
N GLU A 234 14.36 -23.86 24.19
CA GLU A 234 15.23 -25.00 24.50
C GLU A 234 16.49 -24.52 25.25
N GLN A 235 17.19 -23.52 24.75
CA GLN A 235 18.38 -22.96 25.42
C GLN A 235 18.07 -22.45 26.83
N ARG A 236 16.96 -21.73 27.01
CA ARG A 236 16.53 -21.28 28.35
C ARG A 236 16.11 -22.42 29.25
N GLY A 237 15.47 -23.44 28.65
CA GLY A 237 15.06 -24.65 29.38
C GLY A 237 16.27 -25.45 29.89
N GLU A 238 17.26 -25.67 29.03
CA GLU A 238 18.53 -26.35 29.36
C GLU A 238 19.27 -25.60 30.47
N GLN A 239 19.52 -24.30 30.30
CA GLN A 239 20.16 -23.46 31.32
C GLN A 239 19.47 -23.55 32.68
N ARG A 240 18.14 -23.40 32.72
CA ARG A 240 17.37 -23.51 33.96
C ARG A 240 17.41 -24.93 34.56
N GLY A 241 17.45 -25.93 33.68
CA GLY A 241 17.59 -27.32 34.06
C GLY A 241 18.90 -27.58 34.79
N GLU A 242 20.01 -27.12 34.23
CA GLU A 242 21.35 -27.25 34.82
C GLU A 242 21.49 -26.43 36.10
N GLN A 243 21.02 -25.19 36.14
CA GLN A 243 21.04 -24.39 37.39
C GLN A 243 20.29 -25.12 38.51
N ARG A 244 19.12 -25.67 38.24
CA ARG A 244 18.34 -26.43 39.26
C ARG A 244 19.01 -27.73 39.66
N ALA A 245 19.64 -28.44 38.73
CA ALA A 245 20.37 -29.67 39.00
C ALA A 245 21.56 -29.40 39.90
N LEU A 246 22.35 -28.38 39.58
CA LEU A 246 23.51 -27.91 40.34
C LEU A 246 23.08 -27.53 41.78
N ILE A 247 22.10 -26.68 41.95
CA ILE A 247 21.59 -26.28 43.28
C ILE A 247 21.12 -27.46 44.08
N ARG A 248 20.42 -28.42 43.48
CA ARG A 248 19.93 -29.65 44.14
C ARG A 248 21.08 -30.51 44.60
N GLN A 249 22.12 -30.69 43.76
CA GLN A 249 23.28 -31.50 44.11
C GLN A 249 24.12 -30.83 45.23
N LEU A 250 24.27 -29.51 45.22
CA LEU A 250 24.92 -28.79 46.31
C LEU A 250 24.17 -28.97 47.64
N HIS A 251 22.85 -28.85 47.66
CA HIS A 251 22.08 -29.06 48.88
C HIS A 251 22.14 -30.52 49.36
N HIS A 252 22.18 -31.47 48.43
CA HIS A 252 22.27 -32.89 48.80
C HIS A 252 23.64 -33.25 49.40
N LYS A 253 24.72 -32.66 48.85
CA LYS A 253 26.09 -33.01 49.30
C LYS A 253 26.52 -32.22 50.53
N PHE A 254 26.17 -30.97 50.66
CA PHE A 254 26.68 -30.07 51.71
C PHE A 254 25.67 -29.61 52.73
N ASN A 255 24.44 -30.11 52.67
CA ASN A 255 23.29 -29.81 53.56
C ASN A 255 22.91 -28.32 53.72
N SER A 256 23.88 -27.41 53.70
CA SER A 256 23.68 -25.96 53.79
C SER A 256 24.45 -25.25 52.70
N VAL A 257 23.77 -24.50 51.84
CA VAL A 257 24.34 -23.71 50.75
C VAL A 257 23.99 -22.25 51.01
N PRO A 258 25.00 -21.35 51.10
CA PRO A 258 24.76 -19.91 51.26
C PRO A 258 23.88 -19.36 50.16
N THR A 259 22.95 -18.48 50.51
CA THR A 259 21.99 -17.85 49.54
C THR A 259 22.73 -17.10 48.46
N GLY A 260 23.88 -16.49 48.74
CA GLY A 260 24.71 -15.80 47.73
C GLY A 260 25.21 -16.70 46.60
N ILE A 261 25.55 -17.99 46.93
CA ILE A 261 25.96 -18.97 45.92
C ILE A 261 24.77 -19.38 45.05
N VAL A 262 23.61 -19.61 45.67
CA VAL A 262 22.39 -19.94 44.94
C VAL A 262 22.02 -18.83 43.96
N GLN A 263 22.01 -17.57 44.40
CA GLN A 263 21.75 -16.42 43.55
C GLN A 263 22.78 -16.28 42.43
N HIS A 264 24.03 -16.56 42.68
CA HIS A 264 25.07 -16.50 41.66
C HIS A 264 24.86 -17.57 40.58
N ILE A 265 24.52 -18.79 40.98
CA ILE A 265 24.19 -19.87 40.04
C ILE A 265 22.95 -19.50 39.20
N GLU A 266 21.89 -19.00 39.83
CA GLU A 266 20.66 -18.57 39.13
C GLU A 266 20.92 -17.43 38.15
N ALA A 267 21.89 -16.55 38.40
CA ALA A 267 22.28 -15.45 37.53
C ALA A 267 23.25 -15.86 36.40
N THR A 268 23.84 -17.04 36.47
CA THR A 268 24.83 -17.51 35.50
C THR A 268 24.13 -18.05 34.25
N THR A 269 24.51 -17.49 33.08
CA THR A 269 23.95 -17.87 31.78
C THR A 269 24.88 -18.76 30.96
N ASP A 270 26.11 -18.94 31.38
CA ASP A 270 27.14 -19.75 30.73
C ASP A 270 26.98 -21.22 31.14
N LEU A 271 26.53 -22.05 30.20
CA LEU A 271 26.36 -23.50 30.40
C LEU A 271 27.70 -24.19 30.73
N GLY A 272 28.78 -23.81 30.05
CA GLY A 272 30.10 -24.39 30.32
C GLY A 272 30.59 -24.12 31.73
N GLN A 273 30.21 -22.97 32.31
CA GLN A 273 30.48 -22.66 33.69
C GLN A 273 29.62 -23.49 34.67
N LEU A 274 28.36 -23.71 34.35
CA LEU A 274 27.46 -24.56 35.14
C LEU A 274 27.96 -26.02 35.14
N ASP A 275 28.34 -26.56 34.00
CA ASP A 275 28.92 -27.89 33.87
C ASP A 275 30.23 -28.03 34.68
N ASN A 276 31.10 -27.04 34.57
CA ASN A 276 32.34 -27.05 35.33
C ASN A 276 32.12 -27.10 36.85
N TRP A 277 31.11 -26.38 37.35
CA TRP A 277 30.75 -26.47 38.78
C TRP A 277 30.10 -27.83 39.13
N LEU A 278 29.36 -28.43 38.22
CA LEU A 278 28.82 -29.81 38.42
C LEU A 278 29.98 -30.81 38.55
N ASP A 279 31.00 -30.71 37.70
CA ASP A 279 32.19 -31.60 37.79
C ASP A 279 32.97 -31.38 39.08
N GLN A 280 33.13 -30.13 39.51
CA GLN A 280 33.80 -29.80 40.76
C GLN A 280 33.03 -30.36 41.97
N ILE A 281 31.72 -30.35 41.97
CA ILE A 281 30.90 -30.94 43.03
C ILE A 281 31.24 -32.42 43.21
N LEU A 282 31.47 -33.16 42.14
CA LEU A 282 31.78 -34.61 42.23
C LEU A 282 33.03 -34.89 43.07
N SER A 283 34.07 -34.09 42.92
CA SER A 283 35.38 -34.24 43.56
C SER A 283 35.52 -33.48 44.89
N ALA A 284 34.75 -32.41 45.14
CA ALA A 284 34.89 -31.52 46.29
C ALA A 284 34.50 -32.26 47.61
N GLN A 285 35.28 -32.09 48.66
CA GLN A 285 34.96 -32.59 50.03
C GLN A 285 34.22 -31.53 50.86
N LYS A 286 34.45 -30.24 50.56
CA LYS A 286 33.82 -29.10 51.23
C LYS A 286 33.32 -28.11 50.17
N LEU A 287 32.33 -27.35 50.55
CA LEU A 287 31.76 -26.31 49.65
C LEU A 287 32.84 -25.28 49.22
N ALA A 288 33.82 -25.00 50.06
CA ALA A 288 34.94 -24.12 49.78
C ALA A 288 35.91 -24.64 48.71
N ASP A 289 35.86 -25.91 48.34
CA ASP A 289 36.68 -26.53 47.31
C ASP A 289 36.18 -26.22 45.90
N ILE A 290 34.98 -25.64 45.77
CA ILE A 290 34.35 -25.26 44.50
C ILE A 290 34.58 -23.76 44.27
N ASP A 291 35.19 -23.43 43.14
CA ASP A 291 35.46 -22.05 42.77
C ASP A 291 34.28 -21.42 42.02
N PHE A 292 33.40 -20.76 42.74
CA PHE A 292 32.26 -20.04 42.17
C PHE A 292 32.62 -18.69 41.60
N HIS A 293 33.88 -18.24 41.61
CA HIS A 293 34.32 -16.92 41.14
C HIS A 293 33.44 -15.75 41.62
N LEU A 294 33.01 -15.82 42.88
CA LEU A 294 32.17 -14.75 43.46
C LEU A 294 32.94 -13.43 43.45
N PRO A 295 32.32 -12.31 43.03
CA PRO A 295 32.94 -10.99 43.10
C PRO A 295 33.29 -10.69 44.55
N LYS A 296 34.58 -10.37 44.79
CA LYS A 296 35.05 -9.91 46.11
C LYS A 296 34.28 -8.64 46.49
N LYS A 297 33.58 -8.67 47.65
CA LYS A 297 32.96 -7.49 48.24
C LYS A 297 33.96 -6.42 48.58
#